data_31227215432b1506f865aec452e9735e
#
_entry.id   31227215432b1506f865aec452e9735e
#
_cell.length_a   1.000
_cell.length_b   1.000
_cell.length_c   1.000
_cell.angle_alpha   90.00
_cell.angle_beta   90.00
_cell.angle_gamma   90.00
#
_symmetry.space_group_name_H-M   'P 1'
#
loop_
_entity.id
_entity.type
_entity.pdbx_description
1 polymer ?
#
loop_
_entity_poly.entity_id
_entity_poly.type
_entity_poly.pdbx_seq_one_letter_code
_entity_poly.pdbx_strand_id
1 'polypeptide(L)'
;MRIIQLIDSLEPGGAERMAVHYANALAARIEFSGLVVTRKEGALDSQIDAKVSYLYLNKKKTVDFKALSTLRNYVIQHNVTVVHAHSTSFFLAFLLKLSMPSLKLIWHDHYGNSDFLSKRPLGILRIILPFFNGIIAVNQQLKSWAETRLN
;
A
#
# COMPACT_ATOMS: atom_id res chain seq x y z
N MET A 1 -6.85 10.18 13.39
CA MET A 1 -5.96 9.66 12.35
C MET A 1 -6.80 8.85 11.35
N ARG A 2 -6.57 9.01 10.05
CA ARG A 2 -7.38 8.42 8.98
C ARG A 2 -6.46 7.74 7.98
N ILE A 3 -6.47 6.41 7.94
CA ILE A 3 -5.49 5.57 7.22
C ILE A 3 -6.19 4.63 6.25
N ILE A 4 -5.61 4.44 5.08
CA ILE A 4 -5.96 3.34 4.19
C ILE A 4 -4.79 2.39 3.98
N GLN A 5 -5.10 1.09 3.92
CA GLN A 5 -4.20 0.06 3.41
C GLN A 5 -4.43 -0.06 1.90
N LEU A 6 -3.38 -0.05 1.11
CA LEU A 6 -3.42 -0.19 -0.35
C LEU A 6 -2.70 -1.47 -0.75
N ILE A 7 -3.40 -2.40 -1.38
CA ILE A 7 -2.89 -3.72 -1.78
C ILE A 7 -3.38 -4.09 -3.18
N ASP A 8 -2.64 -4.90 -3.91
CA ASP A 8 -3.02 -5.26 -5.29
C ASP A 8 -4.09 -6.36 -5.35
N SER A 9 -4.12 -7.27 -4.39
CA SER A 9 -4.99 -8.44 -4.40
C SER A 9 -5.49 -8.78 -3.00
N LEU A 10 -6.57 -9.57 -2.92
CA LEU A 10 -7.04 -10.28 -1.71
C LEU A 10 -6.94 -11.80 -1.84
N GLU A 11 -6.17 -12.30 -2.79
CA GLU A 11 -5.82 -13.72 -2.80
C GLU A 11 -4.96 -14.07 -1.58
N PRO A 12 -5.04 -15.29 -1.04
CA PRO A 12 -4.31 -15.67 0.16
C PRO A 12 -2.79 -15.57 -0.03
N GLY A 13 -2.17 -14.60 0.61
CA GLY A 13 -0.74 -14.34 0.63
C GLY A 13 -0.33 -13.60 1.90
N GLY A 14 0.98 -13.48 2.14
CA GLY A 14 1.51 -12.84 3.37
C GLY A 14 1.24 -11.34 3.42
N ALA A 15 1.45 -10.64 2.31
CA ALA A 15 1.21 -9.20 2.20
C ALA A 15 -0.28 -8.86 2.32
N GLU A 16 -1.13 -9.67 1.67
CA GLU A 16 -2.57 -9.53 1.64
C GLU A 16 -3.18 -9.74 3.03
N ARG A 17 -2.79 -10.80 3.74
CA ARG A 17 -3.19 -11.04 5.14
C ARG A 17 -2.76 -9.89 6.04
N MET A 18 -1.56 -9.40 5.86
CA MET A 18 -1.04 -8.28 6.64
C MET A 18 -1.87 -7.01 6.40
N ALA A 19 -2.21 -6.69 5.15
CA ALA A 19 -3.05 -5.54 4.81
C ALA A 19 -4.43 -5.63 5.47
N VAL A 20 -5.09 -6.80 5.41
CA VAL A 20 -6.39 -7.04 6.08
C VAL A 20 -6.26 -6.92 7.59
N HIS A 21 -5.22 -7.52 8.21
CA HIS A 21 -4.99 -7.43 9.64
C HIS A 21 -4.76 -5.98 10.11
N TYR A 22 -3.97 -5.18 9.38
CA TYR A 22 -3.80 -3.75 9.70
C TYR A 22 -5.10 -2.98 9.56
N ALA A 23 -5.88 -3.20 8.49
CA ALA A 23 -7.14 -2.53 8.30
C ALA A 23 -8.10 -2.81 9.47
N ASN A 24 -8.28 -4.08 9.84
CA ASN A 24 -9.14 -4.52 10.94
C ASN A 24 -8.67 -3.99 12.30
N ALA A 25 -7.37 -4.14 12.61
CA ALA A 25 -6.81 -3.68 13.89
C ALA A 25 -6.91 -2.17 14.07
N LEU A 26 -6.76 -1.41 13.01
CA LEU A 26 -6.89 0.05 13.01
C LEU A 26 -8.34 0.50 13.10
N ALA A 27 -9.30 -0.23 12.52
CA ALA A 27 -10.72 0.12 12.56
C ALA A 27 -11.28 0.22 13.99
N ALA A 28 -10.66 -0.50 14.94
CA ALA A 28 -11.03 -0.43 16.36
C ALA A 28 -10.31 0.69 17.15
N ARG A 29 -9.30 1.37 16.55
CA ARG A 29 -8.36 2.24 17.29
C ARG A 29 -8.23 3.65 16.77
N ILE A 30 -8.60 3.88 15.51
CA ILE A 30 -8.49 5.18 14.87
C ILE A 30 -9.85 5.62 14.30
N GLU A 31 -9.94 6.87 13.94
CA GLU A 31 -11.17 7.51 13.44
C GLU A 31 -11.66 6.93 12.11
N PHE A 32 -10.74 6.50 11.23
CA PHE A 32 -11.07 5.90 9.95
C PHE A 32 -9.99 4.91 9.51
N SER A 33 -10.42 3.71 9.19
CA SER A 33 -9.60 2.67 8.56
C SER A 33 -10.25 2.20 7.28
N GLY A 34 -9.49 2.19 6.18
CA GLY A 34 -9.94 1.68 4.90
C GLY A 34 -8.99 0.63 4.33
N LEU A 35 -9.55 -0.23 3.48
CA LEU A 35 -8.81 -1.19 2.67
C LEU A 35 -9.14 -0.97 1.20
N VAL A 36 -8.14 -0.64 0.41
CA VAL A 36 -8.27 -0.41 -1.03
C VAL A 36 -7.54 -1.51 -1.78
N VAL A 37 -8.30 -2.26 -2.57
CA VAL A 37 -7.79 -3.34 -3.42
C VAL A 37 -7.70 -2.85 -4.85
N THR A 38 -6.51 -2.96 -5.46
CA THR A 38 -6.30 -2.30 -6.74
C THR A 38 -6.67 -3.16 -7.94
N ARG A 39 -6.38 -4.48 -7.93
CA ARG A 39 -6.46 -5.34 -9.12
C ARG A 39 -7.40 -6.52 -9.03
N LYS A 40 -7.42 -7.23 -7.91
CA LYS A 40 -8.12 -8.51 -7.80
C LYS A 40 -8.71 -8.70 -6.40
N GLU A 41 -9.99 -8.93 -6.34
CA GLU A 41 -10.63 -9.45 -5.12
C GLU A 41 -10.23 -10.91 -4.89
N GLY A 42 -10.46 -11.45 -3.71
CA GLY A 42 -10.07 -12.81 -3.37
C GLY A 42 -10.66 -13.31 -2.06
N ALA A 43 -10.27 -14.51 -1.63
CA ALA A 43 -10.86 -15.19 -0.48
C ALA A 43 -10.68 -14.44 0.86
N LEU A 44 -9.71 -13.51 0.97
CA LEU A 44 -9.52 -12.71 2.17
C LEU A 44 -10.58 -11.61 2.36
N ASP A 45 -11.40 -11.33 1.37
CA ASP A 45 -12.55 -10.44 1.44
C ASP A 45 -13.46 -10.77 2.64
N SER A 46 -13.77 -12.05 2.84
CA SER A 46 -14.59 -12.52 3.97
C SER A 46 -13.99 -12.26 5.37
N GLN A 47 -12.72 -11.87 5.46
CA GLN A 47 -12.01 -11.58 6.71
C GLN A 47 -11.98 -10.08 7.05
N ILE A 48 -12.54 -9.24 6.19
CA ILE A 48 -12.58 -7.79 6.41
C ILE A 48 -13.65 -7.47 7.46
N ASP A 49 -13.26 -6.76 8.53
CA ASP A 49 -14.20 -6.28 9.57
C ASP A 49 -15.21 -5.30 8.96
N ALA A 50 -16.46 -5.39 9.38
CA ALA A 50 -17.54 -4.52 8.92
C ALA A 50 -17.30 -3.01 9.18
N LYS A 51 -16.40 -2.66 10.09
CA LYS A 51 -15.99 -1.28 10.38
C LYS A 51 -14.94 -0.74 9.41
N VAL A 52 -14.31 -1.60 8.60
CA VAL A 52 -13.33 -1.18 7.59
C VAL A 52 -14.08 -0.69 6.36
N SER A 53 -13.75 0.52 5.91
CA SER A 53 -14.26 1.03 4.64
C SER A 53 -13.54 0.33 3.49
N TYR A 54 -14.27 -0.33 2.61
CA TYR A 54 -13.71 -1.12 1.51
C TYR A 54 -13.89 -0.44 0.16
N LEU A 55 -12.86 -0.48 -0.68
CA LEU A 55 -12.91 -0.01 -2.06
C LEU A 55 -12.15 -0.95 -2.99
N TYR A 56 -12.81 -1.41 -4.06
CA TYR A 56 -12.19 -2.14 -5.15
C TYR A 56 -12.04 -1.25 -6.38
N LEU A 57 -10.81 -1.08 -6.89
CA LEU A 57 -10.51 -0.18 -8.01
C LEU A 57 -10.62 -0.86 -9.38
N ASN A 58 -10.50 -2.19 -9.45
CA ASN A 58 -10.48 -2.97 -10.69
C ASN A 58 -9.48 -2.42 -11.73
N LYS A 59 -8.30 -2.06 -11.26
CA LYS A 59 -7.22 -1.46 -12.04
C LYS A 59 -6.70 -2.44 -13.11
N LYS A 60 -6.68 -2.03 -14.36
CA LYS A 60 -6.32 -2.89 -15.50
C LYS A 60 -4.90 -2.67 -16.01
N LYS A 61 -4.35 -1.45 -15.87
CA LYS A 61 -3.05 -1.05 -16.42
C LYS A 61 -2.11 -0.58 -15.32
N THR A 62 -0.80 -0.55 -15.58
CA THR A 62 0.19 -0.02 -14.62
C THR A 62 -0.11 1.44 -14.29
N VAL A 63 -0.35 2.26 -15.31
CA VAL A 63 -0.89 3.60 -15.17
C VAL A 63 -2.35 3.55 -15.60
N ASP A 64 -3.26 3.75 -14.65
CA ASP A 64 -4.71 3.69 -14.87
C ASP A 64 -5.33 4.96 -14.26
N PHE A 65 -5.62 5.92 -15.12
CA PHE A 65 -6.13 7.22 -14.68
C PHE A 65 -7.52 7.12 -14.04
N LYS A 66 -8.35 6.17 -14.48
CA LYS A 66 -9.66 5.94 -13.86
C LYS A 66 -9.50 5.44 -12.42
N ALA A 67 -8.67 4.43 -12.23
CA ALA A 67 -8.37 3.90 -10.89
C ALA A 67 -7.73 4.97 -9.99
N LEU A 68 -6.80 5.77 -10.52
CA LEU A 68 -6.17 6.87 -9.79
C LEU A 68 -7.20 7.94 -9.39
N SER A 69 -8.09 8.34 -10.29
CA SER A 69 -9.14 9.32 -10.00
C SER A 69 -10.11 8.81 -8.95
N THR A 70 -10.54 7.53 -9.05
CA THR A 70 -11.42 6.90 -8.07
C THR A 70 -10.75 6.85 -6.68
N LEU A 71 -9.47 6.45 -6.63
CA LEU A 71 -8.70 6.45 -5.38
C LEU A 71 -8.57 7.86 -4.79
N ARG A 72 -8.27 8.85 -5.62
CA ARG A 72 -8.16 10.25 -5.19
C ARG A 72 -9.46 10.76 -4.58
N ASN A 73 -10.59 10.51 -5.24
CA ASN A 73 -11.91 10.92 -4.75
C ASN A 73 -12.23 10.24 -3.41
N TYR A 74 -11.93 8.97 -3.27
CA TYR A 74 -12.09 8.23 -2.02
C TYR A 74 -11.24 8.82 -0.88
N VAL A 75 -9.99 9.14 -1.15
CA VAL A 75 -9.08 9.78 -0.18
C VAL A 75 -9.61 11.13 0.27
N ILE A 76 -10.13 11.95 -0.65
CA ILE A 76 -10.74 13.26 -0.35
C ILE A 76 -12.03 13.07 0.47
N GLN A 77 -12.94 12.23 0.02
CA GLN A 77 -14.23 11.98 0.66
C GLN A 77 -14.06 11.55 2.13
N HIS A 78 -13.06 10.72 2.39
CA HIS A 78 -12.80 10.18 3.72
C HIS A 78 -11.73 10.97 4.51
N ASN A 79 -11.25 12.10 3.99
CA ASN A 79 -10.19 12.91 4.61
C ASN A 79 -8.97 12.06 5.04
N VAL A 80 -8.55 11.12 4.19
CA VAL A 80 -7.42 10.22 4.47
C VAL A 80 -6.13 11.04 4.59
N THR A 81 -5.36 10.77 5.62
CA THR A 81 -4.09 11.46 5.88
C THR A 81 -2.87 10.61 5.63
N VAL A 82 -3.03 9.27 5.65
CA VAL A 82 -1.94 8.31 5.47
C VAL A 82 -2.37 7.19 4.51
N VAL A 83 -1.53 6.89 3.54
CA VAL A 83 -1.64 5.70 2.70
C VAL A 83 -0.51 4.73 3.05
N HIS A 84 -0.87 3.55 3.50
CA HIS A 84 0.04 2.45 3.77
C HIS A 84 -0.02 1.47 2.59
N ALA A 85 0.97 1.56 1.71
CA ALA A 85 1.04 0.79 0.48
C ALA A 85 1.83 -0.51 0.70
N HIS A 86 1.24 -1.65 0.35
CA HIS A 86 1.87 -2.96 0.47
C HIS A 86 2.41 -3.43 -0.87
N SER A 87 3.60 -4.05 -0.85
CA SER A 87 4.24 -4.66 -2.04
C SER A 87 4.30 -3.70 -3.23
N THR A 88 3.79 -4.11 -4.38
CA THR A 88 3.82 -3.35 -5.65
C THR A 88 2.83 -2.19 -5.73
N SER A 89 1.90 -2.07 -4.79
CA SER A 89 0.93 -0.97 -4.76
C SER A 89 1.57 0.40 -4.47
N PHE A 90 2.85 0.42 -4.05
CA PHE A 90 3.62 1.65 -3.82
C PHE A 90 3.64 2.57 -5.05
N PHE A 91 3.59 2.01 -6.26
CA PHE A 91 3.60 2.81 -7.48
C PHE A 91 2.31 3.64 -7.63
N LEU A 92 1.15 3.05 -7.36
CA LEU A 92 -0.12 3.79 -7.39
C LEU A 92 -0.17 4.84 -6.26
N ALA A 93 0.34 4.51 -5.07
CA ALA A 93 0.47 5.47 -3.97
C ALA A 93 1.34 6.67 -4.35
N PHE A 94 2.45 6.43 -5.04
CA PHE A 94 3.31 7.49 -5.57
C PHE A 94 2.56 8.40 -6.58
N LEU A 95 1.85 7.82 -7.54
CA LEU A 95 1.04 8.61 -8.49
C LEU A 95 -0.01 9.46 -7.76
N LEU A 96 -0.63 8.91 -6.72
CA LEU A 96 -1.56 9.66 -5.89
C LEU A 96 -0.87 10.82 -5.16
N LYS A 97 0.32 10.61 -4.62
CA LYS A 97 1.14 11.64 -3.94
C LYS A 97 1.43 12.83 -4.83
N LEU A 98 1.70 12.61 -6.12
CA LEU A 98 1.94 13.69 -7.07
C LEU A 98 0.74 14.63 -7.23
N SER A 99 -0.48 14.10 -7.08
CA SER A 99 -1.73 14.88 -7.13
C SER A 99 -2.19 15.40 -5.75
N MET A 100 -1.61 14.88 -4.67
CA MET A 100 -1.96 15.21 -3.28
C MET A 100 -0.69 15.30 -2.40
N PRO A 101 0.11 16.36 -2.53
CA PRO A 101 1.44 16.46 -1.88
C PRO A 101 1.43 16.38 -0.35
N SER A 102 0.33 16.76 0.30
CA SER A 102 0.18 16.68 1.77
C SER A 102 0.01 15.27 2.33
N LEU A 103 -0.34 14.30 1.46
CA LEU A 103 -0.59 12.93 1.86
C LEU A 103 0.70 12.26 2.38
N LYS A 104 0.61 11.57 3.52
CA LYS A 104 1.74 10.77 4.03
C LYS A 104 1.69 9.37 3.45
N LEU A 105 2.84 8.90 2.94
CA LEU A 105 2.98 7.57 2.37
C LEU A 105 3.89 6.72 3.25
N ILE A 106 3.47 5.50 3.53
CA ILE A 106 4.30 4.44 4.12
C ILE A 106 4.34 3.29 3.12
N TRP A 107 5.53 2.75 2.86
CA TRP A 107 5.66 1.56 2.04
C TRP A 107 5.99 0.35 2.92
N HIS A 108 5.21 -0.71 2.78
CA HIS A 108 5.47 -2.01 3.42
C HIS A 108 6.07 -2.95 2.39
N ASP A 109 7.36 -3.18 2.52
CA ASP A 109 8.12 -4.02 1.62
C ASP A 109 7.97 -5.49 1.99
N HIS A 110 7.22 -6.22 1.17
CA HIS A 110 6.97 -7.67 1.28
C HIS A 110 7.73 -8.47 0.21
N TYR A 111 8.92 -8.03 -0.18
CA TYR A 111 9.65 -8.72 -1.23
C TYR A 111 9.97 -10.17 -0.83
N GLY A 112 9.20 -11.11 -1.40
CA GLY A 112 9.25 -12.53 -1.05
C GLY A 112 10.53 -13.25 -1.48
N ASN A 113 11.38 -12.62 -2.31
CA ASN A 113 12.60 -13.19 -2.85
C ASN A 113 13.84 -12.60 -2.15
N SER A 114 13.80 -12.52 -0.82
CA SER A 114 14.83 -11.86 -0.02
C SER A 114 16.23 -12.48 -0.12
N ASP A 115 16.34 -13.74 -0.55
CA ASP A 115 17.62 -14.40 -0.79
C ASP A 115 18.34 -13.89 -2.07
N PHE A 116 17.63 -13.18 -2.94
CA PHE A 116 18.16 -12.65 -4.21
C PHE A 116 18.10 -11.12 -4.31
N LEU A 117 18.23 -10.43 -3.18
CA LEU A 117 18.17 -8.97 -3.10
C LEU A 117 19.21 -8.24 -3.98
N SER A 118 20.35 -8.89 -4.25
CA SER A 118 21.38 -8.34 -5.16
C SER A 118 20.87 -8.13 -6.59
N LYS A 119 19.89 -8.91 -7.01
CA LYS A 119 19.27 -8.86 -8.35
C LYS A 119 18.04 -7.94 -8.41
N ARG A 120 17.60 -7.40 -7.28
CA ARG A 120 16.41 -6.55 -7.20
C ARG A 120 16.64 -5.23 -7.95
N PRO A 121 15.75 -4.87 -8.92
CA PRO A 121 15.87 -3.59 -9.62
C PRO A 121 15.75 -2.40 -8.67
N LEU A 122 16.73 -1.49 -8.71
CA LEU A 122 16.78 -0.32 -7.83
C LEU A 122 16.25 0.96 -8.49
N GLY A 123 16.31 1.04 -9.83
CA GLY A 123 16.09 2.28 -10.55
C GLY A 123 14.79 2.99 -10.17
N ILE A 124 13.66 2.31 -10.30
CA ILE A 124 12.36 2.91 -9.97
C ILE A 124 12.18 3.18 -8.47
N LEU A 125 12.74 2.32 -7.62
CA LEU A 125 12.65 2.49 -6.17
C LEU A 125 13.39 3.75 -5.72
N ARG A 126 14.59 4.01 -6.24
CA ARG A 126 15.37 5.21 -5.93
C ARG A 126 14.67 6.51 -6.34
N ILE A 127 13.89 6.47 -7.42
CA ILE A 127 13.13 7.64 -7.89
C ILE A 127 11.87 7.87 -7.03
N ILE A 128 11.20 6.80 -6.62
CA ILE A 128 9.88 6.88 -5.99
C ILE A 128 9.96 7.00 -4.47
N LEU A 129 10.87 6.28 -3.82
CA LEU A 129 10.90 6.20 -2.36
C LEU A 129 11.21 7.52 -1.64
N PRO A 130 11.92 8.49 -2.21
CA PRO A 130 12.04 9.82 -1.59
C PRO A 130 10.70 10.54 -1.33
N PHE A 131 9.62 10.12 -1.98
CA PHE A 131 8.26 10.62 -1.74
C PHE A 131 7.54 9.94 -0.57
N PHE A 132 8.13 8.88 -0.01
CA PHE A 132 7.57 8.16 1.12
C PHE A 132 8.12 8.67 2.45
N ASN A 133 7.26 8.71 3.46
CA ASN A 133 7.60 9.15 4.82
C ASN A 133 8.24 8.03 5.66
N GLY A 134 8.14 6.78 5.20
CA GLY A 134 8.75 5.65 5.87
C GLY A 134 8.61 4.35 5.09
N ILE A 135 9.50 3.40 5.41
CA ILE A 135 9.52 2.05 4.87
C ILE A 135 9.43 1.07 6.04
N ILE A 136 8.53 0.11 5.93
CA ILE A 136 8.45 -1.05 6.83
C ILE A 136 8.96 -2.26 6.07
N ALA A 137 9.98 -2.91 6.57
CA ALA A 137 10.52 -4.14 6.00
C ALA A 137 10.06 -5.34 6.84
N VAL A 138 9.60 -6.42 6.17
CA VAL A 138 9.07 -7.62 6.86
C VAL A 138 10.14 -8.46 7.55
N ASN A 139 11.41 -8.27 7.22
CA ASN A 139 12.52 -8.97 7.84
C ASN A 139 13.80 -8.12 7.87
N GLN A 140 14.80 -8.59 8.65
CA GLN A 140 16.07 -7.89 8.84
C GLN A 140 16.89 -7.78 7.56
N GLN A 141 16.83 -8.77 6.65
CA GLN A 141 17.56 -8.73 5.38
C GLN A 141 17.05 -7.59 4.49
N LEU A 142 15.72 -7.45 4.37
CA LEU A 142 15.10 -6.34 3.62
C LEU A 142 15.41 -4.98 4.25
N LYS A 143 15.39 -4.90 5.59
CA LYS A 143 15.76 -3.68 6.30
C LYS A 143 17.19 -3.27 5.98
N SER A 144 18.16 -4.17 6.18
CA SER A 144 19.57 -3.89 5.92
C SER A 144 19.84 -3.56 4.44
N TRP A 145 19.14 -4.25 3.53
CA TRP A 145 19.22 -3.96 2.11
C TRP A 145 18.69 -2.55 1.79
N ALA A 146 17.54 -2.17 2.34
CA ALA A 146 16.96 -0.85 2.13
C ALA A 146 17.89 0.26 2.66
N GLU A 147 18.41 0.11 3.87
CA GLU A 147 19.36 1.06 4.49
C GLU A 147 20.65 1.22 3.68
N THR A 148 21.12 0.16 3.04
CA THR A 148 22.39 0.18 2.28
C THR A 148 22.21 0.64 0.83
N ARG A 149 21.08 0.38 0.21
CA ARG A 149 20.90 0.53 -1.24
C ARG A 149 19.95 1.64 -1.65
N LEU A 150 19.10 2.12 -0.75
CA LEU A 150 18.06 3.13 -1.02
C LEU A 150 18.33 4.49 -0.34
N ASN A 151 19.33 4.56 0.52
CA ASN A 151 19.85 5.82 1.09
C ASN A 151 20.79 6.52 0.13
#